data_b5fa1032a2e4da51b0f2305a39e01b02
#
_entry.id   b5fa1032a2e4da51b0f2305a39e01b02
#
_cell.length_a   1.000
_cell.length_b   1.000
_cell.length_c   1.000
_cell.angle_alpha   90.00
_cell.angle_beta   90.00
_cell.angle_gamma   90.00
#
_symmetry.space_group_name_H-M   'P 1'
#
loop_
_entity.id
_entity.type
_entity.pdbx_description
1 polymer ?
#
loop_
_entity_poly.entity_id
_entity_poly.type
_entity_poly.pdbx_seq_one_letter_code
_entity_poly.pdbx_strand_id
1 'polypeptide(L)'
;ERTSTLVTDMYARENIIANVVELALKYGFDGINIDFENMKMKDKDEFSQFIREFSATLRRNNLVASVDVNVPDGSETWSLCYDHKAISDACDYMMLMAYDQYGRTKAGPVASLTWVENNINKVIEREKVDRQKLVLCVPFYSKYRKDKITMSGDEEILKGISTSTLYMQSVKNYLANPKFKGSITWDDELGQYYVEYRNQNVLERIWAEDENALKEKV
;
A
#
# COMPACT_ATOMS: atom_id res chain seq x y z
N GLU A 1 -1.38 13.42 16.05
CA GLU A 1 -0.70 14.26 17.08
C GLU A 1 0.61 13.66 17.58
N ARG A 2 0.66 12.37 18.00
CA ARG A 2 1.88 11.74 18.53
C ARG A 2 3.01 11.69 17.52
N THR A 3 2.74 11.33 16.25
CA THR A 3 3.74 11.29 15.18
C THR A 3 4.31 12.69 14.90
N SER A 4 3.47 13.72 14.80
CA SER A 4 3.92 15.12 14.68
C SER A 4 4.88 15.49 15.80
N THR A 5 4.52 15.25 17.06
CA THR A 5 5.38 15.54 18.21
C THR A 5 6.72 14.82 18.11
N LEU A 6 6.70 13.54 17.73
CA LEU A 6 7.92 12.73 17.59
C LEU A 6 8.87 13.32 16.54
N VAL A 7 8.36 13.66 15.35
CA VAL A 7 9.23 14.11 14.25
C VAL A 7 9.69 15.56 14.41
N THR A 8 8.93 16.42 15.11
CA THR A 8 9.27 17.84 15.32
C THR A 8 10.18 18.10 16.53
N ASP A 9 10.17 17.19 17.53
CA ASP A 9 10.99 17.32 18.74
C ASP A 9 12.31 16.56 18.59
N MET A 10 13.42 17.28 18.72
CA MET A 10 14.77 16.71 18.56
C MET A 10 15.06 15.60 19.59
N TYR A 11 14.68 15.82 20.84
CA TYR A 11 14.94 14.83 21.91
C TYR A 11 14.08 13.59 21.74
N ALA A 12 12.83 13.74 21.23
CA ALA A 12 11.97 12.61 20.93
C ALA A 12 12.55 11.78 19.78
N ARG A 13 13.06 12.41 18.73
CA ARG A 13 13.75 11.71 17.62
C ARG A 13 14.99 10.95 18.12
N GLU A 14 15.86 11.61 18.87
CA GLU A 14 17.07 10.97 19.44
C GLU A 14 16.72 9.77 20.30
N ASN A 15 15.73 9.90 21.18
CA ASN A 15 15.29 8.82 22.05
C ASN A 15 14.76 7.61 21.28
N ILE A 16 13.88 7.80 20.31
CA ILE A 16 13.34 6.68 19.55
C ILE A 16 14.42 5.98 18.72
N ILE A 17 15.32 6.76 18.09
CA ILE A 17 16.44 6.21 17.31
C ILE A 17 17.36 5.37 18.21
N ALA A 18 17.73 5.89 19.38
CA ALA A 18 18.57 5.16 20.34
C ALA A 18 17.92 3.84 20.79
N ASN A 19 16.65 3.89 21.17
CA ASN A 19 15.90 2.72 21.64
C ASN A 19 15.75 1.64 20.54
N VAL A 20 15.44 2.00 19.29
CA VAL A 20 15.29 1.00 18.23
C VAL A 20 16.63 0.40 17.82
N VAL A 21 17.71 1.18 17.84
CA VAL A 21 19.07 0.66 17.60
C VAL A 21 19.47 -0.32 18.70
N GLU A 22 19.25 0.02 19.99
CA GLU A 22 19.50 -0.89 21.10
C GLU A 22 18.74 -2.22 20.95
N LEU A 23 17.44 -2.14 20.59
CA LEU A 23 16.63 -3.32 20.34
C LEU A 23 17.14 -4.16 19.17
N ALA A 24 17.52 -3.52 18.06
CA ALA A 24 18.03 -4.20 16.89
C ALA A 24 19.32 -4.96 17.21
N LEU A 25 20.25 -4.32 17.90
CA LEU A 25 21.52 -4.94 18.32
C LEU A 25 21.28 -6.06 19.33
N LYS A 26 20.38 -5.86 20.30
CA LYS A 26 20.03 -6.85 21.33
C LYS A 26 19.45 -8.14 20.75
N TYR A 27 18.61 -8.02 19.72
CA TYR A 27 17.94 -9.17 19.11
C TYR A 27 18.63 -9.66 17.83
N GLY A 28 19.71 -9.02 17.40
CA GLY A 28 20.48 -9.40 16.20
C GLY A 28 19.71 -9.18 14.90
N PHE A 29 18.94 -8.08 14.80
CA PHE A 29 18.28 -7.71 13.55
C PHE A 29 19.29 -7.12 12.58
N ASP A 30 19.06 -7.32 11.27
CA ASP A 30 19.89 -6.77 10.20
C ASP A 30 19.58 -5.30 9.90
N GLY A 31 18.42 -4.80 10.32
CA GLY A 31 17.97 -3.44 10.10
C GLY A 31 16.60 -3.13 10.68
N ILE A 32 16.13 -1.93 10.42
CA ILE A 32 14.83 -1.43 10.87
C ILE A 32 14.09 -0.80 9.70
N ASN A 33 12.79 -1.10 9.58
CA ASN A 33 11.86 -0.45 8.68
C ASN A 33 11.01 0.57 9.42
N ILE A 34 10.86 1.77 8.86
CA ILE A 34 9.97 2.81 9.37
C ILE A 34 8.69 2.81 8.53
N ASP A 35 7.57 2.56 9.21
CA ASP A 35 6.23 2.59 8.63
C ASP A 35 5.37 3.63 9.36
N PHE A 36 5.54 4.91 8.99
CA PHE A 36 4.78 6.03 9.54
C PHE A 36 3.74 6.49 8.52
N GLU A 37 2.49 6.23 8.81
CA GLU A 37 1.36 6.54 7.94
C GLU A 37 0.47 7.66 8.50
N ASN A 38 -0.41 8.19 7.63
CA ASN A 38 -1.40 9.20 7.99
C ASN A 38 -0.79 10.41 8.71
N MET A 39 0.36 10.84 8.23
CA MET A 39 1.07 12.01 8.73
C MET A 39 0.48 13.29 8.15
N LYS A 40 0.76 14.43 8.79
CA LYS A 40 0.35 15.74 8.28
C LYS A 40 1.37 16.22 7.23
N MET A 41 0.88 16.75 6.12
CA MET A 41 1.72 17.35 5.07
C MET A 41 2.71 18.40 5.63
N LYS A 42 2.31 19.17 6.63
CA LYS A 42 3.17 20.17 7.27
C LYS A 42 4.39 19.60 7.97
N ASP A 43 4.39 18.31 8.33
CA ASP A 43 5.49 17.64 9.05
C ASP A 43 6.46 16.92 8.06
N LYS A 44 6.33 17.18 6.76
CA LYS A 44 7.09 16.54 5.68
C LYS A 44 8.61 16.75 5.81
N ASP A 45 9.03 17.98 6.08
CA ASP A 45 10.44 18.31 6.19
C ASP A 45 11.05 17.73 7.47
N GLU A 46 10.33 17.76 8.57
CA GLU A 46 10.71 17.17 9.85
C GLU A 46 10.79 15.64 9.75
N PHE A 47 9.87 15.02 9.02
CA PHE A 47 9.96 13.59 8.76
C PHE A 47 11.19 13.24 7.93
N SER A 48 11.47 14.00 6.89
CA SER A 48 12.69 13.83 6.08
C SER A 48 13.95 14.00 6.92
N GLN A 49 13.95 14.95 7.87
CA GLN A 49 15.05 15.12 8.82
C GLN A 49 15.19 13.93 9.76
N PHE A 50 14.07 13.43 10.31
CA PHE A 50 14.07 12.22 11.13
C PHE A 50 14.67 11.03 10.38
N ILE A 51 14.30 10.80 9.11
CA ILE A 51 14.86 9.70 8.31
C ILE A 51 16.36 9.88 8.06
N ARG A 52 16.86 11.09 7.86
CA ARG A 52 18.31 11.35 7.73
C ARG A 52 19.08 10.98 9.02
N GLU A 53 18.56 11.39 10.18
CA GLU A 53 19.16 11.09 11.50
C GLU A 53 19.13 9.61 11.80
N PHE A 54 17.97 8.98 11.56
CA PHE A 54 17.71 7.55 11.73
C PHE A 54 18.68 6.71 10.89
N SER A 55 18.69 6.93 9.57
CA SER A 55 19.50 6.15 8.64
C SER A 55 20.99 6.32 8.90
N ALA A 56 21.44 7.54 9.23
CA ALA A 56 22.82 7.79 9.57
C ALA A 56 23.23 7.04 10.85
N THR A 57 22.34 6.93 11.84
CA THR A 57 22.63 6.21 13.09
C THR A 57 22.62 4.70 12.89
N LEU A 58 21.67 4.16 12.13
CA LEU A 58 21.64 2.73 11.78
C LEU A 58 22.92 2.32 11.03
N ARG A 59 23.31 3.10 10.03
CA ARG A 59 24.51 2.82 9.22
C ARG A 59 25.78 2.80 10.05
N ARG A 60 25.92 3.68 11.06
CA ARG A 60 27.04 3.64 12.02
C ARG A 60 27.09 2.37 12.86
N ASN A 61 25.96 1.68 13.01
CA ASN A 61 25.83 0.42 13.73
C ASN A 61 25.77 -0.80 12.79
N ASN A 62 26.09 -0.65 11.49
CA ASN A 62 25.99 -1.68 10.46
C ASN A 62 24.57 -2.26 10.31
N LEU A 63 23.56 -1.46 10.52
CA LEU A 63 22.15 -1.80 10.35
C LEU A 63 21.59 -1.15 9.08
N VAL A 64 20.71 -1.84 8.39
CA VAL A 64 19.97 -1.36 7.22
C VAL A 64 18.79 -0.49 7.65
N ALA A 65 18.58 0.62 6.95
CA ALA A 65 17.43 1.49 7.13
C ALA A 65 16.49 1.40 5.91
N SER A 66 15.23 1.04 6.12
CA SER A 66 14.19 1.13 5.09
C SER A 66 12.98 1.94 5.57
N VAL A 67 12.23 2.49 4.61
CA VAL A 67 11.10 3.37 4.91
C VAL A 67 9.93 3.03 3.98
N ASP A 68 8.75 2.77 4.56
CA ASP A 68 7.51 2.61 3.81
C ASP A 68 6.96 3.97 3.42
N VAL A 69 6.55 4.11 2.16
CA VAL A 69 5.92 5.32 1.63
C VAL A 69 4.73 4.96 0.77
N ASN A 70 3.72 5.82 0.78
CA ASN A 70 2.59 5.66 -0.13
C ASN A 70 2.89 6.20 -1.53
N VAL A 71 2.09 5.76 -2.50
CA VAL A 71 2.16 6.25 -3.89
C VAL A 71 1.86 7.76 -3.96
N PRO A 72 2.46 8.50 -4.92
CA PRO A 72 2.23 9.95 -5.07
C PRO A 72 0.86 10.24 -5.73
N ASP A 73 -0.22 10.12 -4.95
CA ASP A 73 -1.60 10.35 -5.37
C ASP A 73 -2.11 11.78 -5.14
N GLY A 74 -1.31 12.61 -4.44
CA GLY A 74 -1.63 14.01 -4.14
C GLY A 74 -2.48 14.22 -2.88
N SER A 75 -2.77 13.19 -2.11
CA SER A 75 -3.47 13.32 -0.82
C SER A 75 -2.57 13.92 0.26
N GLU A 76 -3.13 14.77 1.13
CA GLU A 76 -2.36 15.51 2.14
C GLU A 76 -1.69 14.61 3.18
N THR A 77 -2.42 13.57 3.65
CA THR A 77 -1.96 12.73 4.76
C THR A 77 -1.37 11.39 4.35
N TRP A 78 -1.56 10.99 3.08
CA TRP A 78 -1.09 9.70 2.56
C TRP A 78 0.00 9.83 1.51
N SER A 79 0.21 11.01 0.92
CA SER A 79 1.17 11.22 -0.16
C SER A 79 2.03 12.45 0.05
N LEU A 80 1.41 13.63 0.19
CA LEU A 80 2.12 14.90 0.30
C LEU A 80 2.93 15.07 1.61
N CYS A 81 2.71 14.20 2.59
CA CYS A 81 3.50 14.12 3.81
C CYS A 81 4.89 13.47 3.60
N TYR A 82 5.15 12.85 2.45
CA TYR A 82 6.45 12.29 2.11
C TYR A 82 7.18 13.15 1.08
N ASP A 83 8.47 13.38 1.30
CA ASP A 83 9.42 13.78 0.28
C ASP A 83 10.14 12.52 -0.19
N HIS A 84 9.58 11.86 -1.23
CA HIS A 84 10.10 10.60 -1.74
C HIS A 84 11.59 10.67 -2.09
N LYS A 85 12.04 11.80 -2.67
CA LYS A 85 13.45 12.00 -3.03
C LYS A 85 14.34 12.10 -1.80
N ALA A 86 13.99 12.96 -0.85
CA ALA A 86 14.78 13.15 0.37
C ALA A 86 14.86 11.88 1.22
N ILE A 87 13.73 11.12 1.31
CA ILE A 87 13.67 9.83 2.00
C ILE A 87 14.58 8.80 1.31
N SER A 88 14.43 8.64 -0.01
CA SER A 88 15.24 7.70 -0.80
C SER A 88 16.74 8.02 -0.75
N ASP A 89 17.10 9.29 -0.77
CA ASP A 89 18.52 9.69 -0.65
C ASP A 89 19.10 9.31 0.71
N ALA A 90 18.30 9.36 1.77
CA ALA A 90 18.73 9.11 3.13
C ALA A 90 18.77 7.63 3.51
N CYS A 91 17.75 6.83 3.15
CA CYS A 91 17.63 5.41 3.51
C CYS A 91 18.37 4.48 2.54
N ASP A 92 18.48 3.20 2.90
CA ASP A 92 19.07 2.18 2.04
C ASP A 92 18.04 1.64 1.05
N TYR A 93 16.77 1.46 1.49
CA TYR A 93 15.65 1.05 0.64
C TYR A 93 14.40 1.86 0.96
N MET A 94 13.67 2.24 -0.09
CA MET A 94 12.35 2.85 0.00
C MET A 94 11.31 1.84 -0.48
N MET A 95 10.39 1.47 0.41
CA MET A 95 9.36 0.49 0.20
C MET A 95 8.10 1.20 -0.30
N LEU A 96 7.77 1.08 -1.59
CA LEU A 96 6.59 1.71 -2.17
C LEU A 96 5.35 0.84 -1.96
N MET A 97 4.44 1.29 -1.12
CA MET A 97 3.15 0.62 -0.85
C MET A 97 2.17 0.87 -2.00
N ALA A 98 2.34 0.12 -3.10
CA ALA A 98 1.52 0.25 -4.31
C ALA A 98 0.25 -0.62 -4.22
N TYR A 99 -0.58 -0.38 -3.19
CA TYR A 99 -1.85 -1.04 -2.97
C TYR A 99 -2.88 -0.11 -2.34
N ASP A 100 -4.08 -0.62 -2.03
CA ASP A 100 -5.24 0.16 -1.57
C ASP A 100 -5.71 1.25 -2.54
N GLN A 101 -5.53 1.02 -3.86
CA GLN A 101 -5.92 1.90 -4.96
C GLN A 101 -7.33 2.48 -4.79
N TYR A 102 -8.28 1.66 -4.37
CA TYR A 102 -9.63 2.08 -4.03
C TYR A 102 -9.87 1.88 -2.54
N GLY A 103 -10.27 2.92 -1.84
CA GLY A 103 -10.65 2.84 -0.43
C GLY A 103 -11.84 1.88 -0.19
N ARG A 104 -12.25 1.73 1.06
CA ARG A 104 -13.34 0.80 1.45
C ARG A 104 -14.70 1.16 0.85
N THR A 105 -14.90 2.39 0.43
CA THR A 105 -16.18 2.88 -0.08
C THR A 105 -16.36 2.74 -1.58
N LYS A 106 -15.27 2.61 -2.33
CA LYS A 106 -15.28 2.51 -3.79
C LYS A 106 -15.11 1.05 -4.24
N ALA A 107 -15.78 0.69 -5.34
CA ALA A 107 -15.59 -0.59 -6.02
C ALA A 107 -14.32 -0.53 -6.88
N GLY A 108 -13.51 -1.58 -6.85
CA GLY A 108 -12.31 -1.67 -7.66
C GLY A 108 -11.24 -2.57 -7.04
N PRO A 109 -10.16 -2.82 -7.78
CA PRO A 109 -9.03 -3.64 -7.34
C PRO A 109 -8.27 -3.04 -6.15
N VAL A 110 -7.49 -3.87 -5.47
CA VAL A 110 -6.52 -3.42 -4.47
C VAL A 110 -5.35 -2.74 -5.15
N ALA A 111 -4.85 -3.32 -6.24
CA ALA A 111 -3.72 -2.83 -7.02
C ALA A 111 -3.83 -3.32 -8.47
N SER A 112 -4.38 -2.52 -9.38
CA SER A 112 -4.37 -2.89 -10.80
C SER A 112 -2.97 -2.72 -11.39
N LEU A 113 -2.61 -3.56 -12.36
CA LEU A 113 -1.30 -3.54 -13.02
C LEU A 113 -0.96 -2.14 -13.55
N THR A 114 -1.82 -1.57 -14.38
CA THR A 114 -1.62 -0.23 -14.96
C THR A 114 -1.45 0.87 -13.90
N TRP A 115 -2.19 0.79 -12.79
CA TRP A 115 -2.05 1.76 -11.70
C TRP A 115 -0.72 1.60 -10.96
N VAL A 116 -0.27 0.37 -10.72
CA VAL A 116 1.04 0.08 -10.11
C VAL A 116 2.16 0.61 -10.97
N GLU A 117 2.18 0.27 -12.28
CA GLU A 117 3.18 0.76 -13.24
C GLU A 117 3.23 2.28 -13.31
N ASN A 118 2.06 2.93 -13.40
CA ASN A 118 1.98 4.39 -13.43
C ASN A 118 2.57 5.05 -12.17
N ASN A 119 2.35 4.45 -10.99
CA ASN A 119 2.90 5.00 -9.74
C ASN A 119 4.40 4.73 -9.60
N ILE A 120 4.90 3.57 -10.03
CA ILE A 120 6.35 3.31 -10.12
C ILE A 120 7.01 4.36 -11.03
N ASN A 121 6.45 4.59 -12.22
CA ASN A 121 6.98 5.59 -13.16
C ASN A 121 6.95 7.00 -12.58
N LYS A 122 5.88 7.40 -11.88
CA LYS A 122 5.84 8.71 -11.19
C LYS A 122 6.97 8.83 -10.15
N VAL A 123 7.17 7.81 -9.33
CA VAL A 123 8.21 7.81 -8.29
C VAL A 123 9.61 7.93 -8.91
N ILE A 124 9.90 7.19 -9.97
CA ILE A 124 11.20 7.20 -10.64
C ILE A 124 11.40 8.48 -11.46
N GLU A 125 10.44 8.82 -12.34
CA GLU A 125 10.62 9.86 -13.33
C GLU A 125 10.32 11.26 -12.79
N ARG A 126 9.29 11.40 -11.98
CA ARG A 126 8.84 12.68 -11.44
C ARG A 126 9.49 13.00 -10.10
N GLU A 127 9.41 12.07 -9.15
CA GLU A 127 9.96 12.26 -7.80
C GLU A 127 11.50 12.03 -7.76
N LYS A 128 12.11 11.53 -8.87
CA LYS A 128 13.56 11.31 -9.03
C LYS A 128 14.17 10.35 -8.00
N VAL A 129 13.43 9.35 -7.62
CA VAL A 129 13.90 8.27 -6.74
C VAL A 129 14.85 7.34 -7.51
N ASP A 130 15.93 6.94 -6.88
CA ASP A 130 16.85 5.96 -7.45
C ASP A 130 16.18 4.58 -7.53
N ARG A 131 16.07 4.05 -8.75
CA ARG A 131 15.47 2.74 -9.02
C ARG A 131 16.13 1.61 -8.21
N GLN A 132 17.42 1.69 -7.94
CA GLN A 132 18.15 0.65 -7.20
C GLN A 132 17.76 0.59 -5.71
N LYS A 133 17.17 1.65 -5.18
CA LYS A 133 16.69 1.72 -3.80
C LYS A 133 15.20 1.46 -3.66
N LEU A 134 14.46 1.42 -4.78
CA LEU A 134 13.02 1.24 -4.78
C LEU A 134 12.64 -0.23 -4.66
N VAL A 135 11.83 -0.56 -3.67
CA VAL A 135 11.24 -1.89 -3.47
C VAL A 135 9.73 -1.77 -3.62
N LEU A 136 9.16 -2.56 -4.53
CA LEU A 136 7.72 -2.61 -4.73
C LEU A 136 7.07 -3.51 -3.67
N CYS A 137 6.13 -2.94 -2.90
CA CYS A 137 5.26 -3.71 -2.02
C CYS A 137 3.96 -4.08 -2.75
N VAL A 138 3.63 -5.36 -2.74
CA VAL A 138 2.44 -5.91 -3.40
C VAL A 138 1.47 -6.52 -2.38
N PRO A 139 0.13 -6.45 -2.62
CA PRO A 139 -0.85 -6.97 -1.68
C PRO A 139 -0.99 -8.49 -1.77
N PHE A 140 -1.16 -9.15 -0.62
CA PHE A 140 -1.55 -10.56 -0.51
C PHE A 140 -3.03 -10.72 -0.14
N TYR A 141 -3.86 -9.74 -0.49
CA TYR A 141 -5.28 -9.73 -0.20
C TYR A 141 -6.08 -9.11 -1.35
N SER A 142 -7.33 -9.50 -1.44
CA SER A 142 -8.30 -9.04 -2.44
C SER A 142 -9.43 -8.28 -1.77
N LYS A 143 -10.17 -7.49 -2.54
CA LYS A 143 -11.46 -6.92 -2.12
C LYS A 143 -12.61 -7.78 -2.57
N TYR A 144 -13.50 -8.08 -1.62
CA TYR A 144 -14.82 -8.67 -1.85
C TYR A 144 -15.89 -7.64 -1.54
N ARG A 145 -16.65 -7.28 -2.56
CA ARG A 145 -17.69 -6.26 -2.47
C ARG A 145 -19.05 -6.82 -2.75
N LYS A 146 -20.02 -6.37 -1.96
CA LYS A 146 -21.44 -6.58 -2.18
C LYS A 146 -22.12 -5.25 -2.45
N ASP A 147 -22.91 -5.20 -3.51
CA ASP A 147 -23.73 -4.06 -3.87
C ASP A 147 -25.18 -4.49 -4.02
N LYS A 148 -26.11 -3.66 -3.56
CA LYS A 148 -27.53 -3.82 -3.84
C LYS A 148 -27.83 -3.29 -5.24
N ILE A 149 -28.48 -4.07 -6.06
CA ILE A 149 -28.99 -3.66 -7.36
C ILE A 149 -30.36 -3.02 -7.16
N THR A 150 -30.52 -1.80 -7.65
CA THR A 150 -31.80 -1.09 -7.70
C THR A 150 -32.00 -0.56 -9.11
N MET A 151 -33.26 -0.46 -9.56
CA MET A 151 -33.57 0.09 -10.87
C MET A 151 -34.01 1.55 -10.75
N SER A 152 -33.57 2.37 -11.70
CA SER A 152 -34.07 3.73 -11.92
C SER A 152 -34.43 3.86 -13.39
N GLY A 153 -35.68 3.64 -13.73
CA GLY A 153 -36.10 3.38 -15.11
C GLY A 153 -35.47 2.09 -15.61
N ASP A 154 -34.77 2.15 -16.75
CA ASP A 154 -34.08 1.01 -17.37
C ASP A 154 -32.62 0.87 -16.91
N GLU A 155 -32.11 1.76 -16.05
CA GLU A 155 -30.74 1.74 -15.55
C GLU A 155 -30.59 1.01 -14.21
N GLU A 156 -29.59 0.14 -14.12
CA GLU A 156 -29.17 -0.47 -12.84
C GLU A 156 -28.32 0.51 -12.04
N ILE A 157 -28.73 0.78 -10.81
CA ILE A 157 -27.96 1.55 -9.83
C ILE A 157 -27.41 0.60 -8.78
N LEU A 158 -26.08 0.62 -8.59
CA LEU A 158 -25.39 -0.17 -7.58
C LEU A 158 -25.16 0.65 -6.33
N LYS A 159 -25.70 0.18 -5.20
CA LYS A 159 -25.48 0.78 -3.89
C LYS A 159 -24.70 -0.17 -3.00
N GLY A 160 -23.51 0.27 -2.54
CA GLY A 160 -22.64 -0.53 -1.68
C GLY A 160 -23.32 -1.00 -0.40
N ILE A 161 -23.28 -2.30 -0.13
CA ILE A 161 -23.70 -2.93 1.11
C ILE A 161 -22.51 -3.11 2.04
N SER A 162 -21.45 -3.76 1.53
CA SER A 162 -20.25 -4.06 2.30
C SER A 162 -19.04 -4.23 1.40
N THR A 163 -17.87 -3.95 1.99
CA THR A 163 -16.58 -4.34 1.43
C THR A 163 -15.78 -5.05 2.51
N SER A 164 -15.22 -6.20 2.18
CA SER A 164 -14.38 -6.99 3.09
C SER A 164 -13.09 -7.42 2.39
N THR A 165 -12.10 -7.76 3.19
CA THR A 165 -10.82 -8.29 2.73
C THR A 165 -10.91 -9.81 2.63
N LEU A 166 -10.40 -10.38 1.52
CA LEU A 166 -10.18 -11.80 1.35
C LEU A 166 -8.69 -12.06 1.13
N TYR A 167 -8.09 -12.88 1.98
CA TYR A 167 -6.72 -13.36 1.76
C TYR A 167 -6.69 -14.42 0.65
N MET A 168 -5.55 -14.63 0.01
CA MET A 168 -5.38 -15.54 -1.13
C MET A 168 -6.03 -16.92 -0.94
N GLN A 169 -5.83 -17.55 0.21
CA GLN A 169 -6.45 -18.86 0.48
C GLN A 169 -7.98 -18.79 0.50
N SER A 170 -8.53 -17.70 1.03
CA SER A 170 -9.98 -17.48 1.05
C SER A 170 -10.54 -17.28 -0.36
N VAL A 171 -9.83 -16.55 -1.22
CA VAL A 171 -10.18 -16.39 -2.65
C VAL A 171 -10.17 -17.75 -3.35
N LYS A 172 -9.09 -18.54 -3.20
CA LYS A 172 -8.99 -19.89 -3.76
C LYS A 172 -10.15 -20.79 -3.32
N ASN A 173 -10.48 -20.80 -2.04
CA ASN A 173 -11.58 -21.59 -1.49
C ASN A 173 -12.94 -21.12 -2.02
N TYR A 174 -13.13 -19.81 -2.17
CA TYR A 174 -14.35 -19.24 -2.72
C TYR A 174 -14.56 -19.65 -4.18
N LEU A 175 -13.51 -19.53 -5.01
CA LEU A 175 -13.56 -19.88 -6.42
C LEU A 175 -13.66 -21.40 -6.66
N ALA A 176 -13.09 -22.22 -5.79
CA ALA A 176 -13.18 -23.68 -5.86
C ALA A 176 -14.53 -24.23 -5.37
N ASN A 177 -15.43 -23.38 -4.87
CA ASN A 177 -16.74 -23.83 -4.38
C ASN A 177 -17.62 -24.32 -5.54
N PRO A 178 -18.04 -25.58 -5.59
CA PRO A 178 -18.85 -26.13 -6.69
C PRO A 178 -20.24 -25.51 -6.80
N LYS A 179 -20.68 -24.80 -5.76
CA LYS A 179 -21.95 -24.04 -5.75
C LYS A 179 -21.80 -22.63 -6.31
N PHE A 180 -20.56 -22.19 -6.59
CA PHE A 180 -20.30 -20.90 -7.19
C PHE A 180 -20.81 -20.90 -8.64
N LYS A 181 -21.71 -19.96 -8.97
CA LYS A 181 -22.33 -19.85 -10.31
C LYS A 181 -22.02 -18.48 -10.96
N GLY A 182 -20.97 -17.84 -10.53
CA GLY A 182 -20.53 -16.56 -11.09
C GLY A 182 -19.64 -16.70 -12.30
N SER A 183 -19.29 -15.56 -12.89
CA SER A 183 -18.28 -15.45 -13.93
C SER A 183 -16.92 -15.18 -13.32
N ILE A 184 -15.88 -15.75 -13.92
CA ILE A 184 -14.46 -15.50 -13.60
C ILE A 184 -13.81 -15.13 -14.92
N THR A 185 -13.32 -13.91 -15.04
CA THR A 185 -12.70 -13.39 -16.27
C THR A 185 -11.35 -12.78 -15.93
N TRP A 186 -10.33 -13.11 -16.70
CA TRP A 186 -9.07 -12.37 -16.63
C TRP A 186 -9.25 -11.01 -17.28
N ASP A 187 -8.73 -9.99 -16.64
CA ASP A 187 -8.73 -8.62 -17.13
C ASP A 187 -7.27 -8.20 -17.36
N ASP A 188 -6.89 -8.05 -18.62
CA ASP A 188 -5.50 -7.76 -19.03
C ASP A 188 -5.06 -6.35 -18.58
N GLU A 189 -5.96 -5.37 -18.52
CA GLU A 189 -5.66 -4.01 -18.08
C GLU A 189 -5.43 -3.96 -16.57
N LEU A 190 -6.22 -4.72 -15.82
CA LEU A 190 -6.06 -4.83 -14.37
C LEU A 190 -4.92 -5.80 -13.98
N GLY A 191 -4.53 -6.73 -14.87
CA GLY A 191 -3.57 -7.79 -14.61
C GLY A 191 -4.04 -8.75 -13.52
N GLN A 192 -5.36 -9.07 -13.48
CA GLN A 192 -5.93 -9.93 -12.45
C GLN A 192 -7.29 -10.48 -12.83
N TYR A 193 -7.75 -11.50 -12.11
CA TYR A 193 -9.10 -12.01 -12.29
C TYR A 193 -10.14 -11.09 -11.68
N TYR A 194 -11.17 -10.80 -12.46
CA TYR A 194 -12.43 -10.22 -12.01
C TYR A 194 -13.48 -11.30 -11.87
N VAL A 195 -14.12 -11.34 -10.71
CA VAL A 195 -15.15 -12.31 -10.35
C VAL A 195 -16.43 -11.58 -10.07
N GLU A 196 -17.50 -12.03 -10.71
CA GLU A 196 -18.83 -11.47 -10.52
C GLU A 196 -19.85 -12.58 -10.26
N TYR A 197 -20.71 -12.38 -9.27
CA TYR A 197 -21.83 -13.25 -8.96
C TYR A 197 -23.08 -12.43 -8.65
N ARG A 198 -24.18 -12.75 -9.33
CA ARG A 198 -25.48 -12.13 -9.10
C ARG A 198 -26.40 -13.09 -8.35
N ASN A 199 -26.92 -12.65 -7.23
CA ASN A 199 -27.90 -13.35 -6.45
C ASN A 199 -29.10 -12.43 -6.18
N GLN A 200 -30.20 -12.65 -6.90
CA GLN A 200 -31.36 -11.79 -6.87
C GLN A 200 -31.00 -10.31 -7.13
N ASN A 201 -31.14 -9.45 -6.12
CA ASN A 201 -30.85 -8.03 -6.19
C ASN A 201 -29.50 -7.66 -5.54
N VAL A 202 -28.60 -8.62 -5.39
CA VAL A 202 -27.25 -8.40 -4.86
C VAL A 202 -26.21 -8.79 -5.91
N LEU A 203 -25.27 -7.88 -6.16
CA LEU A 203 -24.10 -8.09 -6.97
C LEU A 203 -22.90 -8.28 -6.05
N GLU A 204 -22.23 -9.43 -6.16
CA GLU A 204 -21.00 -9.76 -5.44
C GLU A 204 -19.83 -9.73 -6.41
N ARG A 205 -18.74 -9.06 -6.04
CA ARG A 205 -17.57 -8.86 -6.90
C ARG A 205 -16.28 -9.06 -6.13
N ILE A 206 -15.29 -9.69 -6.79
CA ILE A 206 -13.94 -9.85 -6.27
C ILE A 206 -12.96 -9.41 -7.36
N TRP A 207 -12.02 -8.55 -7.01
CA TRP A 207 -10.81 -8.29 -7.77
C TRP A 207 -9.72 -9.12 -7.11
N ALA A 208 -9.33 -10.21 -7.77
CA ALA A 208 -8.56 -11.27 -7.14
C ALA A 208 -7.05 -11.01 -7.26
N GLU A 209 -6.42 -10.73 -6.12
CA GLU A 209 -4.97 -10.76 -5.98
C GLU A 209 -4.54 -12.20 -5.70
N ASP A 210 -4.20 -12.92 -6.76
CA ASP A 210 -3.71 -14.29 -6.71
C ASP A 210 -2.25 -14.38 -7.21
N GLU A 211 -1.74 -15.59 -7.37
CA GLU A 211 -0.38 -15.82 -7.84
C GLU A 211 -0.14 -15.26 -9.25
N ASN A 212 -1.16 -15.26 -10.12
CA ASN A 212 -1.03 -14.75 -11.49
C ASN A 212 -1.00 -13.22 -11.47
N ALA A 213 -1.90 -12.59 -10.70
CA ALA A 213 -1.90 -11.14 -10.52
C ALA A 213 -0.58 -10.62 -9.93
N LEU A 214 0.06 -11.37 -9.04
CA LEU A 214 1.37 -11.00 -8.49
C LEU A 214 2.48 -11.15 -9.53
N LYS A 215 2.46 -12.20 -10.36
CA LYS A 215 3.46 -12.41 -11.42
C LYS A 215 3.47 -11.30 -12.47
N GLU A 216 2.31 -10.72 -12.78
CA GLU A 216 2.24 -9.59 -13.70
C GLU A 216 2.90 -8.30 -13.14
N LYS A 217 2.98 -8.17 -11.81
CA LYS A 217 3.50 -6.97 -11.14
C LYS A 217 5.00 -7.05 -10.79
N VAL A 218 5.63 -8.23 -10.93
CA VAL A 218 7.02 -8.51 -10.47
C VAL A 218 7.98 -8.89 -11.65
#